data_98835f28fc32ca3f78d0709f09deea12
#
_entry.id   98835f28fc32ca3f78d0709f09deea12
#
_cell.length_a   1.000
_cell.length_b   1.000
_cell.length_c   1.000
_cell.angle_alpha   90.00
_cell.angle_beta   90.00
_cell.angle_gamma   90.00
#
_symmetry.space_group_name_H-M   'P 1'
#
loop_
_entity.id
_entity.type
_entity.pdbx_description
1 polymer ?
#
loop_
_entity_poly.entity_id
_entity_poly.type
_entity_poly.pdbx_seq_one_letter_code
_entity_poly.pdbx_strand_id
1 'polypeptide(L)'
;MFSLRHTRALPFYISTLALSLISTSALADATVFTALDDPATAKKSFDGTVEAGYTAQSGNTTNSTLTANSTLTWFQPNTAYSLWGAARNTSANEQRSSERYQLGGRTRYNLTDRNYLFGQASWLNDRYNGFDSRSVLTTGYGRQIMTTPLHNLRVEFGPGVRHDEFYEGGRATKALAYAGGNYTYQLTDNTVFSEGVSALANEETTLNSETALNVAINKSFALRLAYVATYNTKPPASAPKNTDTTTSVTLVYGL
;
A
#
# COMPACT_ATOMS: atom_id res chain seq x y z
N MET A 1 -68.61 3.76 -27.30
CA MET A 1 -68.26 4.55 -26.12
C MET A 1 -67.26 3.69 -25.30
N PHE A 2 -65.97 3.73 -25.67
CA PHE A 2 -64.95 2.93 -25.04
C PHE A 2 -64.03 3.85 -24.24
N SER A 3 -64.00 3.64 -22.92
CA SER A 3 -63.16 4.36 -21.95
C SER A 3 -61.75 3.82 -21.95
N LEU A 4 -60.75 4.64 -22.35
CA LEU A 4 -59.32 4.36 -22.20
C LEU A 4 -58.88 4.61 -20.76
N ARG A 5 -58.51 3.53 -20.07
CA ARG A 5 -57.85 3.60 -18.76
C ARG A 5 -56.38 4.01 -18.97
N HIS A 6 -56.01 5.14 -18.40
CA HIS A 6 -54.63 5.60 -18.31
C HIS A 6 -53.89 4.77 -17.25
N THR A 7 -52.96 3.93 -17.66
CA THR A 7 -51.99 3.32 -16.78
C THR A 7 -50.91 4.35 -16.43
N ARG A 8 -50.89 4.78 -15.18
CA ARG A 8 -49.78 5.62 -14.64
C ARG A 8 -48.56 4.74 -14.45
N ALA A 9 -47.51 5.02 -15.23
CA ALA A 9 -46.17 4.50 -14.98
C ALA A 9 -45.60 5.15 -13.72
N LEU A 10 -45.25 4.31 -12.72
CA LEU A 10 -44.46 4.75 -11.57
C LEU A 10 -43.02 5.04 -12.02
N PRO A 11 -42.43 6.18 -11.63
CA PRO A 11 -41.03 6.42 -11.88
C PRO A 11 -40.21 5.50 -10.96
N PHE A 12 -39.41 4.65 -11.58
CA PHE A 12 -38.35 3.91 -10.91
C PHE A 12 -37.27 4.92 -10.51
N TYR A 13 -37.24 5.28 -9.21
CA TYR A 13 -36.09 6.00 -8.65
C TYR A 13 -34.92 5.02 -8.54
N ILE A 14 -34.00 5.08 -9.49
CA ILE A 14 -32.69 4.47 -9.37
C ILE A 14 -31.93 5.31 -8.32
N SER A 15 -31.93 4.83 -7.09
CA SER A 15 -31.06 5.35 -6.04
C SER A 15 -29.63 4.99 -6.46
N THR A 16 -28.91 5.91 -7.05
CA THR A 16 -27.46 5.86 -7.23
C THR A 16 -26.84 5.85 -5.83
N LEU A 17 -26.60 4.65 -5.30
CA LEU A 17 -25.85 4.44 -4.08
C LEU A 17 -24.40 4.83 -4.40
N ALA A 18 -24.00 6.05 -4.04
CA ALA A 18 -22.62 6.50 -4.13
C ALA A 18 -21.81 5.65 -3.16
N LEU A 19 -21.20 4.59 -3.67
CA LEU A 19 -20.21 3.79 -2.96
C LEU A 19 -19.02 4.72 -2.73
N SER A 20 -18.80 5.16 -1.50
CA SER A 20 -17.58 5.86 -1.13
C SER A 20 -16.43 4.89 -1.36
N LEU A 21 -15.61 5.15 -2.39
CA LEU A 21 -14.37 4.44 -2.65
C LEU A 21 -13.51 4.48 -1.38
N ILE A 22 -13.36 3.34 -0.73
CA ILE A 22 -12.33 3.14 0.27
C ILE A 22 -11.04 3.10 -0.56
N SER A 23 -10.31 4.21 -0.59
CA SER A 23 -8.97 4.27 -1.17
C SER A 23 -8.05 3.50 -0.22
N THR A 24 -7.98 2.19 -0.41
CA THR A 24 -7.02 1.35 0.31
C THR A 24 -5.65 1.62 -0.29
N SER A 25 -4.84 2.40 0.43
CA SER A 25 -3.42 2.50 0.12
C SER A 25 -2.80 1.11 0.24
N ALA A 26 -2.33 0.60 -0.88
CA ALA A 26 -1.59 -0.64 -0.92
C ALA A 26 -0.31 -0.50 -0.08
N LEU A 27 -0.19 -1.28 0.99
CA LEU A 27 1.04 -1.37 1.77
C LEU A 27 1.94 -2.44 1.13
N ALA A 28 2.51 -2.11 -0.02
CA ALA A 28 3.73 -2.78 -0.50
C ALA A 28 4.78 -2.63 0.58
N ASP A 29 5.77 -3.50 0.67
CA ASP A 29 6.86 -3.39 1.64
C ASP A 29 7.05 -1.91 2.01
N ALA A 30 6.49 -1.51 3.19
CA ALA A 30 6.16 -0.11 3.49
C ALA A 30 7.39 0.82 3.55
N THR A 31 8.59 0.25 3.45
CA THR A 31 9.81 1.03 3.27
C THR A 31 9.85 1.78 1.94
N VAL A 32 9.00 1.46 0.96
CA VAL A 32 9.27 1.86 -0.40
C VAL A 32 8.15 2.59 -1.11
N PHE A 33 6.91 2.17 -0.98
CA PHE A 33 5.87 2.77 -1.77
C PHE A 33 4.52 2.77 -1.08
N THR A 34 4.09 3.93 -0.66
CA THR A 34 2.72 4.17 -0.23
C THR A 34 2.11 5.17 -1.18
N ALA A 35 1.17 4.70 -1.99
CA ALA A 35 0.41 5.59 -2.85
C ALA A 35 -0.39 6.57 -2.01
N LEU A 36 -0.22 7.86 -2.24
CA LEU A 36 -1.00 8.91 -1.62
C LEU A 36 -1.91 9.53 -2.66
N ASP A 37 -3.22 9.50 -2.40
CA ASP A 37 -4.22 9.99 -3.32
C ASP A 37 -4.11 11.49 -3.56
N ASP A 38 -4.72 11.94 -4.64
CA ASP A 38 -4.74 13.35 -5.00
C ASP A 38 -5.63 14.13 -4.02
N PRO A 39 -5.06 15.07 -3.24
CA PRO A 39 -5.83 15.87 -2.30
C PRO A 39 -6.94 16.68 -2.95
N ALA A 40 -6.78 17.10 -4.22
CA ALA A 40 -7.80 17.87 -4.94
C ALA A 40 -9.06 17.04 -5.27
N THR A 41 -8.95 15.71 -5.28
CA THR A 41 -10.07 14.79 -5.55
C THR A 41 -10.60 14.09 -4.31
N ALA A 42 -9.99 14.31 -3.14
CA ALA A 42 -10.39 13.71 -1.89
C ALA A 42 -11.80 14.17 -1.48
N LYS A 43 -12.66 13.21 -1.16
CA LYS A 43 -14.04 13.48 -0.74
C LYS A 43 -14.19 13.80 0.74
N LYS A 44 -13.17 13.45 1.53
CA LYS A 44 -13.11 13.66 2.99
C LYS A 44 -11.78 14.34 3.33
N SER A 45 -11.75 15.09 4.43
CA SER A 45 -10.51 15.68 4.95
C SER A 45 -9.63 14.67 5.71
N PHE A 46 -10.19 13.52 6.06
CA PHE A 46 -9.51 12.42 6.74
C PHE A 46 -9.97 11.09 6.15
N ASP A 47 -9.03 10.19 5.98
CA ASP A 47 -9.26 8.79 5.62
C ASP A 47 -8.34 7.89 6.44
N GLY A 48 -8.84 6.77 6.92
CA GLY A 48 -8.08 5.86 7.75
C GLY A 48 -8.47 4.41 7.50
N THR A 49 -7.47 3.53 7.53
CA THR A 49 -7.69 2.09 7.41
C THR A 49 -6.92 1.35 8.48
N VAL A 50 -7.52 0.27 8.99
CA VAL A 50 -6.87 -0.72 9.83
C VAL A 50 -7.09 -2.09 9.19
N GLU A 51 -6.02 -2.85 9.03
CA GLU A 51 -6.06 -4.19 8.46
C GLU A 51 -5.54 -5.20 9.48
N ALA A 52 -6.18 -6.36 9.57
CA ALA A 52 -5.70 -7.47 10.37
C ALA A 52 -5.89 -8.78 9.61
N GLY A 53 -4.90 -9.66 9.72
CA GLY A 53 -4.92 -10.99 9.14
C GLY A 53 -4.25 -11.99 10.06
N TYR A 54 -4.81 -13.20 10.13
CA TYR A 54 -4.24 -14.31 10.87
C TYR A 54 -4.32 -15.58 10.03
N THR A 55 -3.19 -16.26 9.92
CA THR A 55 -3.11 -17.57 9.25
C THR A 55 -2.53 -18.57 10.25
N ALA A 56 -3.17 -19.73 10.39
CA ALA A 56 -2.66 -20.84 11.19
C ALA A 56 -2.65 -22.12 10.35
N GLN A 57 -1.57 -22.87 10.45
CA GLN A 57 -1.42 -24.19 9.86
C GLN A 57 -1.01 -25.15 10.97
N SER A 58 -1.67 -26.30 11.05
CA SER A 58 -1.35 -27.36 12.01
C SER A 58 -1.23 -28.70 11.28
N GLY A 59 -0.41 -29.61 11.83
CA GLY A 59 -0.14 -30.93 11.26
C GLY A 59 1.28 -31.35 11.58
N ASN A 60 2.01 -31.88 10.59
CA ASN A 60 3.42 -32.25 10.77
C ASN A 60 4.33 -31.03 11.06
N THR A 61 3.89 -29.83 10.70
CA THR A 61 4.48 -28.56 11.07
C THR A 61 3.38 -27.62 11.56
N THR A 62 3.67 -26.82 12.59
CA THR A 62 2.76 -25.81 13.10
C THR A 62 3.30 -24.43 12.75
N ASN A 63 2.59 -23.70 11.89
CA ASN A 63 2.97 -22.35 11.48
C ASN A 63 1.81 -21.39 11.77
N SER A 64 2.13 -20.18 12.24
CA SER A 64 1.16 -19.11 12.37
C SER A 64 1.76 -17.77 11.94
N THR A 65 0.95 -16.95 11.31
CA THR A 65 1.33 -15.59 10.92
C THR A 65 0.23 -14.62 11.35
N LEU A 66 0.62 -13.60 12.10
CA LEU A 66 -0.22 -12.45 12.43
C LEU A 66 0.29 -11.24 11.65
N THR A 67 -0.61 -10.57 10.95
CA THR A 67 -0.34 -9.33 10.23
C THR A 67 -1.29 -8.24 10.72
N ALA A 68 -0.76 -7.05 10.98
CA ALA A 68 -1.55 -5.87 11.31
C ALA A 68 -0.97 -4.66 10.56
N ASN A 69 -1.82 -3.90 9.87
CA ASN A 69 -1.44 -2.69 9.17
C ASN A 69 -2.41 -1.57 9.51
N SER A 70 -1.92 -0.33 9.45
CA SER A 70 -2.78 0.84 9.61
C SER A 70 -2.24 1.98 8.76
N THR A 71 -3.15 2.75 8.15
CA THR A 71 -2.82 3.95 7.38
C THR A 71 -3.80 5.05 7.77
N LEU A 72 -3.28 6.24 8.06
CA LEU A 72 -4.04 7.42 8.37
C LEU A 72 -3.64 8.53 7.40
N THR A 73 -4.58 9.15 6.74
CA THR A 73 -4.34 10.18 5.72
C THR A 73 -5.19 11.42 5.99
N TRP A 74 -4.56 12.56 5.96
CA TRP A 74 -5.21 13.88 6.07
C TRP A 74 -5.07 14.62 4.75
N PHE A 75 -6.18 15.17 4.28
CA PHE A 75 -6.26 15.91 3.03
C PHE A 75 -6.55 17.39 3.30
N GLN A 76 -5.78 18.25 2.65
CA GLN A 76 -5.97 19.69 2.54
C GLN A 76 -6.12 20.02 1.04
N PRO A 77 -6.53 21.23 0.64
CA PRO A 77 -6.84 21.54 -0.76
C PRO A 77 -5.76 21.12 -1.78
N ASN A 78 -4.48 21.34 -1.44
CA ASN A 78 -3.34 21.04 -2.32
C ASN A 78 -2.32 20.08 -1.69
N THR A 79 -2.54 19.64 -0.47
CA THR A 79 -1.56 18.84 0.28
C THR A 79 -2.24 17.65 0.93
N ALA A 80 -1.57 16.50 0.89
CA ALA A 80 -1.97 15.34 1.66
C ALA A 80 -0.79 14.85 2.52
N TYR A 81 -1.12 14.32 3.70
CA TYR A 81 -0.18 13.72 4.63
C TYR A 81 -0.68 12.32 4.98
N SER A 82 0.21 11.35 4.97
CA SER A 82 -0.12 9.99 5.39
C SER A 82 0.90 9.49 6.40
N LEU A 83 0.42 8.80 7.42
CA LEU A 83 1.21 8.00 8.34
C LEU A 83 0.76 6.55 8.22
N TRP A 84 1.70 5.62 8.24
CA TRP A 84 1.38 4.20 8.23
C TRP A 84 2.25 3.41 9.21
N GLY A 85 1.73 2.30 9.65
CA GLY A 85 2.44 1.31 10.43
C GLY A 85 2.06 -0.10 10.01
N ALA A 86 3.02 -1.02 10.07
CA ALA A 86 2.80 -2.42 9.80
C ALA A 86 3.57 -3.29 10.80
N ALA A 87 2.95 -4.39 11.21
CA ALA A 87 3.56 -5.41 12.05
C ALA A 87 3.25 -6.79 11.48
N ARG A 88 4.28 -7.65 11.39
CA ARG A 88 4.13 -9.03 10.97
C ARG A 88 4.96 -9.92 11.86
N ASN A 89 4.32 -10.94 12.43
CA ASN A 89 4.95 -11.96 13.24
C ASN A 89 4.63 -13.34 12.68
N THR A 90 5.63 -14.14 12.43
CA THR A 90 5.48 -15.53 12.00
C THR A 90 6.18 -16.45 13.00
N SER A 91 5.50 -17.52 13.41
CA SER A 91 6.06 -18.59 14.21
C SER A 91 6.00 -19.90 13.44
N ALA A 92 7.06 -20.69 13.54
CA ALA A 92 7.17 -22.03 12.97
C ALA A 92 7.56 -23.01 14.07
N ASN A 93 6.77 -24.09 14.26
CA ASN A 93 6.96 -25.07 15.33
C ASN A 93 7.12 -24.42 16.72
N GLU A 94 6.22 -23.48 17.05
CA GLU A 94 6.20 -22.72 18.31
C GLU A 94 7.41 -21.80 18.53
N GLN A 95 8.31 -21.69 17.56
CA GLN A 95 9.43 -20.76 17.59
C GLN A 95 9.18 -19.59 16.62
N ARG A 96 9.53 -18.37 17.05
CA ARG A 96 9.44 -17.19 16.18
C ARG A 96 10.42 -17.32 15.02
N SER A 97 9.92 -17.27 13.80
CA SER A 97 10.69 -17.42 12.57
C SER A 97 10.76 -16.15 11.72
N SER A 98 9.90 -15.16 11.98
CA SER A 98 9.96 -13.84 11.38
C SER A 98 9.31 -12.81 12.30
N GLU A 99 9.94 -11.64 12.39
CA GLU A 99 9.45 -10.49 13.13
C GLU A 99 9.81 -9.23 12.37
N ARG A 100 8.78 -8.49 11.92
CA ARG A 100 8.96 -7.32 11.08
C ARG A 100 8.04 -6.21 11.54
N TYR A 101 8.62 -5.02 11.75
CA TYR A 101 7.92 -3.80 12.11
C TYR A 101 8.29 -2.70 11.14
N GLN A 102 7.31 -1.92 10.72
CA GLN A 102 7.50 -0.81 9.80
C GLN A 102 6.70 0.39 10.25
N LEU A 103 7.29 1.57 10.08
CA LEU A 103 6.63 2.85 10.28
C LEU A 103 7.04 3.78 9.15
N GLY A 104 6.16 4.68 8.76
CA GLY A 104 6.53 5.68 7.78
C GLY A 104 5.54 6.83 7.70
N GLY A 105 5.98 7.87 7.02
CA GLY A 105 5.18 9.04 6.73
C GLY A 105 5.47 9.56 5.34
N ARG A 106 4.46 10.15 4.72
CA ARG A 106 4.54 10.68 3.37
C ARG A 106 3.75 11.98 3.27
N THR A 107 4.25 12.88 2.45
CA THR A 107 3.54 14.09 2.05
C THR A 107 3.48 14.20 0.53
N ARG A 108 2.41 14.78 0.04
CA ARG A 108 2.22 15.16 -1.35
C ARG A 108 1.76 16.61 -1.41
N TYR A 109 2.37 17.41 -2.31
CA TYR A 109 1.99 18.78 -2.59
C TYR A 109 1.71 18.95 -4.09
N ASN A 110 0.47 19.27 -4.47
CA ASN A 110 0.09 19.48 -5.85
C ASN A 110 0.63 20.81 -6.38
N LEU A 111 1.39 20.75 -7.46
CA LEU A 111 1.87 21.91 -8.21
C LEU A 111 0.84 22.35 -9.28
N THR A 112 0.20 21.36 -9.88
CA THR A 112 -0.86 21.49 -10.89
C THR A 112 -1.82 20.32 -10.73
N ASP A 113 -2.88 20.25 -11.52
CA ASP A 113 -3.85 19.15 -11.54
C ASP A 113 -3.23 17.77 -11.80
N ARG A 114 -2.03 17.73 -12.38
CA ARG A 114 -1.37 16.46 -12.74
C ARG A 114 0.03 16.29 -12.14
N ASN A 115 0.66 17.35 -11.71
CA ASN A 115 2.04 17.33 -11.27
C ASN A 115 2.13 17.66 -9.80
N TYR A 116 2.97 16.94 -9.06
CA TYR A 116 3.13 17.14 -7.62
C TYR A 116 4.57 16.87 -7.17
N LEU A 117 4.90 17.39 -6.02
CA LEU A 117 6.09 17.01 -5.25
C LEU A 117 5.67 16.02 -4.16
N PHE A 118 6.59 15.13 -3.82
CA PHE A 118 6.41 14.25 -2.67
C PHE A 118 7.66 14.21 -1.78
N GLY A 119 7.45 13.87 -0.53
CA GLY A 119 8.49 13.49 0.43
C GLY A 119 8.02 12.28 1.22
N GLN A 120 8.91 11.33 1.46
CA GLN A 120 8.61 10.11 2.18
C GLN A 120 9.78 9.74 3.09
N ALA A 121 9.46 9.37 4.32
CA ALA A 121 10.39 8.77 5.27
C ALA A 121 9.81 7.46 5.78
N SER A 122 10.63 6.43 5.91
CA SER A 122 10.22 5.14 6.44
C SER A 122 11.32 4.50 7.28
N TRP A 123 10.91 3.67 8.22
CA TRP A 123 11.76 2.87 9.07
C TRP A 123 11.27 1.43 9.10
N LEU A 124 12.19 0.49 9.01
CA LEU A 124 11.97 -0.95 9.03
C LEU A 124 12.88 -1.58 10.07
N ASN A 125 12.35 -2.51 10.87
CA ASN A 125 13.10 -3.51 11.62
C ASN A 125 12.75 -4.89 11.05
N ASP A 126 13.75 -5.64 10.61
CA ASP A 126 13.57 -6.98 10.02
C ASP A 126 14.79 -7.85 10.32
N ARG A 127 14.90 -8.30 11.55
CA ARG A 127 16.05 -9.04 12.06
C ARG A 127 16.32 -10.35 11.33
N TYR A 128 15.25 -11.02 10.89
CA TYR A 128 15.36 -12.32 10.21
C TYR A 128 15.83 -12.20 8.76
N ASN A 129 15.78 -10.99 8.19
CA ASN A 129 16.34 -10.65 6.87
C ASN A 129 17.66 -9.87 6.98
N GLY A 130 18.31 -9.89 8.15
CA GLY A 130 19.65 -9.36 8.34
C GLY A 130 19.74 -7.88 8.67
N PHE A 131 18.60 -7.19 8.88
CA PHE A 131 18.58 -5.78 9.25
C PHE A 131 18.05 -5.58 10.67
N ASP A 132 18.86 -4.99 11.54
CA ASP A 132 18.37 -4.48 12.82
C ASP A 132 17.52 -3.22 12.60
N SER A 133 17.96 -2.33 11.71
CA SER A 133 17.10 -1.25 11.21
C SER A 133 17.47 -0.83 9.78
N ARG A 134 16.48 -0.35 9.06
CA ARG A 134 16.64 0.30 7.76
C ARG A 134 15.78 1.56 7.73
N SER A 135 16.41 2.71 7.49
CA SER A 135 15.72 3.97 7.30
C SER A 135 15.88 4.45 5.87
N VAL A 136 14.80 4.89 5.24
CA VAL A 136 14.81 5.42 3.87
C VAL A 136 14.13 6.77 3.86
N LEU A 137 14.78 7.76 3.25
CA LEU A 137 14.22 9.06 2.95
C LEU A 137 14.26 9.27 1.44
N THR A 138 13.12 9.58 0.84
CA THR A 138 13.00 9.90 -0.58
C THR A 138 12.22 11.17 -0.77
N THR A 139 12.53 11.93 -1.80
CA THR A 139 11.75 13.09 -2.23
C THR A 139 11.81 13.16 -3.75
N GLY A 140 10.87 13.85 -4.36
CA GLY A 140 10.90 13.95 -5.80
C GLY A 140 9.65 14.53 -6.41
N TYR A 141 9.53 14.27 -7.69
CA TYR A 141 8.45 14.70 -8.54
C TYR A 141 7.58 13.54 -8.96
N GLY A 142 6.28 13.76 -8.95
CA GLY A 142 5.28 12.82 -9.40
C GLY A 142 4.35 13.41 -10.44
N ARG A 143 3.83 12.55 -11.30
CA ARG A 143 2.86 12.90 -12.32
C ARG A 143 1.71 11.92 -12.36
N GLN A 144 0.50 12.47 -12.36
CA GLN A 144 -0.73 11.76 -12.62
C GLN A 144 -0.85 11.56 -14.14
N ILE A 145 -0.64 10.31 -14.60
CA ILE A 145 -0.68 9.97 -16.04
C ILE A 145 -2.12 9.79 -16.48
N MET A 146 -2.92 9.09 -15.66
CA MET A 146 -4.31 8.78 -15.95
C MET A 146 -5.17 9.01 -14.71
N THR A 147 -6.28 9.71 -14.88
CA THR A 147 -7.31 9.91 -13.87
C THR A 147 -8.66 9.81 -14.55
N THR A 148 -9.27 8.65 -14.49
CA THR A 148 -10.62 8.39 -14.99
C THR A 148 -11.43 7.74 -13.86
N PRO A 149 -12.75 7.64 -13.97
CA PRO A 149 -13.56 6.95 -12.97
C PRO A 149 -13.16 5.50 -12.73
N LEU A 150 -12.60 4.84 -13.76
CA LEU A 150 -12.20 3.42 -13.68
C LEU A 150 -10.70 3.22 -13.49
N HIS A 151 -9.85 4.11 -14.00
CA HIS A 151 -8.40 3.94 -14.04
C HIS A 151 -7.69 5.12 -13.40
N ASN A 152 -6.73 4.84 -12.56
CA ASN A 152 -5.82 5.82 -12.01
C ASN A 152 -4.39 5.30 -12.15
N LEU A 153 -3.50 6.08 -12.77
CA LEU A 153 -2.09 5.74 -12.93
C LEU A 153 -1.25 6.95 -12.59
N ARG A 154 -0.29 6.77 -11.72
CA ARG A 154 0.72 7.77 -11.34
C ARG A 154 2.10 7.19 -11.36
N VAL A 155 3.07 8.03 -11.65
CA VAL A 155 4.49 7.70 -11.64
C VAL A 155 5.25 8.75 -10.86
N GLU A 156 6.36 8.34 -10.25
CA GLU A 156 7.19 9.17 -9.39
C GLU A 156 8.66 8.85 -9.60
N PHE A 157 9.50 9.84 -9.41
CA PHE A 157 10.94 9.66 -9.39
C PHE A 157 11.61 10.75 -8.56
N GLY A 158 12.79 10.46 -8.04
CA GLY A 158 13.57 11.42 -7.28
C GLY A 158 14.79 10.82 -6.58
N PRO A 159 15.57 11.65 -5.91
CA PRO A 159 16.69 11.20 -5.08
C PRO A 159 16.19 10.67 -3.73
N GLY A 160 17.05 9.89 -3.11
CA GLY A 160 16.86 9.43 -1.75
C GLY A 160 18.17 9.05 -1.07
N VAL A 161 18.04 8.71 0.20
CA VAL A 161 19.11 8.17 1.02
C VAL A 161 18.58 7.01 1.84
N ARG A 162 19.37 5.96 1.94
CA ARG A 162 19.11 4.79 2.77
C ARG A 162 20.20 4.64 3.82
N HIS A 163 19.79 4.39 5.05
CA HIS A 163 20.66 4.06 6.16
C HIS A 163 20.28 2.66 6.67
N ASP A 164 21.21 1.74 6.59
CA ASP A 164 21.07 0.35 7.03
C ASP A 164 21.93 0.13 8.29
N GLU A 165 21.37 -0.50 9.31
CA GLU A 165 22.06 -1.11 10.45
C GLU A 165 21.87 -2.61 10.34
N PHE A 166 22.95 -3.36 10.27
CA PHE A 166 22.90 -4.82 10.09
C PHE A 166 22.88 -5.53 11.42
N TYR A 167 22.13 -6.62 11.50
CA TYR A 167 22.01 -7.42 12.71
C TYR A 167 23.36 -8.01 13.18
N GLU A 168 24.24 -8.41 12.26
CA GLU A 168 25.60 -8.88 12.53
C GLU A 168 26.59 -7.77 12.87
N GLY A 169 26.13 -6.52 12.93
CA GLY A 169 26.91 -5.33 13.17
C GLY A 169 27.34 -4.62 11.89
N GLY A 170 27.68 -3.32 12.04
CA GLY A 170 28.00 -2.46 10.93
C GLY A 170 26.82 -1.58 10.49
N ARG A 171 27.18 -0.47 9.82
CA ARG A 171 26.23 0.54 9.30
C ARG A 171 26.63 0.94 7.91
N ALA A 172 25.66 1.23 7.07
CA ALA A 172 25.89 1.75 5.73
C ALA A 172 24.90 2.85 5.41
N THR A 173 25.40 3.99 4.91
CA THR A 173 24.55 5.07 4.39
C THR A 173 24.84 5.24 2.91
N LYS A 174 23.80 5.13 2.07
CA LYS A 174 23.92 5.13 0.62
C LYS A 174 22.92 6.09 0.00
N ALA A 175 23.38 6.93 -0.92
CA ALA A 175 22.49 7.65 -1.82
C ALA A 175 21.82 6.66 -2.79
N LEU A 176 20.62 6.99 -3.23
CA LEU A 176 19.87 6.19 -4.19
C LEU A 176 19.03 7.06 -5.12
N ALA A 177 18.64 6.51 -6.25
CA ALA A 177 17.57 7.01 -7.07
C ALA A 177 16.31 6.20 -6.79
N TYR A 178 15.18 6.90 -6.63
CA TYR A 178 13.87 6.33 -6.46
C TYR A 178 13.07 6.45 -7.75
N ALA A 179 12.38 5.41 -8.14
CA ALA A 179 11.33 5.43 -9.14
C ALA A 179 10.16 4.58 -8.65
N GLY A 180 8.94 5.03 -8.89
CA GLY A 180 7.73 4.31 -8.49
C GLY A 180 6.57 4.53 -9.43
N GLY A 181 5.62 3.60 -9.42
CA GLY A 181 4.38 3.68 -10.15
C GLY A 181 3.27 3.00 -9.36
N ASN A 182 2.07 3.54 -9.45
CA ASN A 182 0.88 2.94 -8.89
C ASN A 182 -0.26 3.01 -9.89
N TYR A 183 -0.90 1.89 -10.11
CA TYR A 183 -2.06 1.74 -10.96
C TYR A 183 -3.22 1.17 -10.15
N THR A 184 -4.40 1.76 -10.29
CA THR A 184 -5.63 1.21 -9.74
C THR A 184 -6.68 1.09 -10.83
N TYR A 185 -7.46 0.02 -10.79
CA TYR A 185 -8.54 -0.26 -11.71
C TYR A 185 -9.80 -0.71 -10.96
N GLN A 186 -10.89 0.05 -11.13
CA GLN A 186 -12.20 -0.30 -10.61
C GLN A 186 -12.80 -1.40 -11.49
N LEU A 187 -12.66 -2.66 -11.07
CA LEU A 187 -13.14 -3.84 -11.80
C LEU A 187 -14.67 -3.92 -11.79
N THR A 188 -15.26 -3.69 -10.63
CA THR A 188 -16.72 -3.64 -10.40
C THR A 188 -17.02 -2.57 -9.37
N ASP A 189 -18.29 -2.29 -9.08
CA ASP A 189 -18.71 -1.28 -8.09
C ASP A 189 -18.12 -1.53 -6.69
N ASN A 190 -17.78 -2.78 -6.36
CA ASN A 190 -17.25 -3.16 -5.05
C ASN A 190 -15.84 -3.76 -5.10
N THR A 191 -15.19 -3.84 -6.28
CA THR A 191 -13.91 -4.52 -6.43
C THR A 191 -12.89 -3.62 -7.12
N VAL A 192 -11.76 -3.39 -6.46
CA VAL A 192 -10.64 -2.61 -6.97
C VAL A 192 -9.40 -3.49 -7.08
N PHE A 193 -8.81 -3.52 -8.25
CA PHE A 193 -7.46 -4.03 -8.50
C PHE A 193 -6.45 -2.91 -8.30
N SER A 194 -5.32 -3.21 -7.69
CA SER A 194 -4.19 -2.28 -7.57
C SER A 194 -2.87 -2.97 -7.84
N GLU A 195 -1.96 -2.24 -8.48
CA GLU A 195 -0.59 -2.63 -8.72
C GLU A 195 0.32 -1.47 -8.34
N GLY A 196 1.26 -1.73 -7.43
CA GLY A 196 2.30 -0.79 -7.02
C GLY A 196 3.67 -1.35 -7.36
N VAL A 197 4.52 -0.58 -8.00
CA VAL A 197 5.90 -0.95 -8.29
C VAL A 197 6.85 0.14 -7.84
N SER A 198 8.03 -0.23 -7.36
CA SER A 198 9.07 0.75 -7.03
C SER A 198 10.47 0.17 -7.13
N ALA A 199 11.42 1.06 -7.36
CA ALA A 199 12.84 0.78 -7.40
C ALA A 199 13.59 1.77 -6.51
N LEU A 200 14.45 1.25 -5.64
CA LEU A 200 15.49 1.97 -4.92
C LEU A 200 16.83 1.59 -5.59
N ALA A 201 17.27 2.42 -6.51
CA ALA A 201 18.42 2.10 -7.36
C ALA A 201 19.72 2.72 -6.81
N ASN A 202 20.67 1.87 -6.50
CA ASN A 202 22.06 2.17 -6.25
C ASN A 202 22.88 0.90 -6.60
N GLU A 203 24.08 0.73 -6.04
CA GLU A 203 24.87 -0.50 -6.23
C GLU A 203 24.19 -1.78 -5.72
N GLU A 204 23.19 -1.62 -4.83
CA GLU A 204 22.36 -2.67 -4.23
C GLU A 204 20.89 -2.34 -4.46
N THR A 205 20.43 -2.51 -5.70
CA THR A 205 19.07 -2.16 -6.09
C THR A 205 18.04 -3.06 -5.45
N THR A 206 17.00 -2.44 -4.87
CA THR A 206 15.81 -3.11 -4.36
C THR A 206 14.64 -2.78 -5.28
N LEU A 207 13.97 -3.80 -5.80
CA LEU A 207 12.73 -3.69 -6.55
C LEU A 207 11.59 -4.24 -5.70
N ASN A 208 10.46 -3.56 -5.69
CA ASN A 208 9.26 -4.02 -5.00
C ASN A 208 8.07 -3.97 -5.95
N SER A 209 7.20 -4.96 -5.83
CA SER A 209 5.91 -5.03 -6.51
C SER A 209 4.86 -5.48 -5.51
N GLU A 210 3.70 -4.85 -5.54
CA GLU A 210 2.52 -5.31 -4.84
C GLU A 210 1.33 -5.32 -5.78
N THR A 211 0.77 -6.51 -5.97
CA THR A 211 -0.50 -6.74 -6.66
C THR A 211 -1.58 -7.00 -5.62
N ALA A 212 -2.68 -6.25 -5.63
CA ALA A 212 -3.76 -6.49 -4.68
C ALA A 212 -5.15 -6.40 -5.31
N LEU A 213 -6.07 -7.18 -4.74
CA LEU A 213 -7.49 -7.14 -5.03
C LEU A 213 -8.24 -6.82 -3.75
N ASN A 214 -8.98 -5.71 -3.76
CA ASN A 214 -9.80 -5.25 -2.65
C ASN A 214 -11.26 -5.43 -3.00
N VAL A 215 -12.00 -6.18 -2.18
CA VAL A 215 -13.43 -6.45 -2.36
C VAL A 215 -14.20 -5.88 -1.18
N ALA A 216 -14.96 -4.81 -1.41
CA ALA A 216 -15.80 -4.21 -0.39
C ALA A 216 -16.96 -5.16 -0.03
N ILE A 217 -17.09 -5.52 1.26
CA ILE A 217 -18.16 -6.34 1.81
C ILE A 217 -19.34 -5.43 2.17
N ASN A 218 -19.04 -4.27 2.74
CA ASN A 218 -20.01 -3.23 3.08
C ASN A 218 -19.30 -1.86 3.16
N LYS A 219 -19.95 -0.83 3.74
CA LYS A 219 -19.42 0.53 3.83
C LYS A 219 -18.15 0.68 4.67
N SER A 220 -17.89 -0.24 5.59
CA SER A 220 -16.77 -0.17 6.55
C SER A 220 -15.80 -1.32 6.41
N PHE A 221 -16.20 -2.45 5.83
CA PHE A 221 -15.36 -3.63 5.73
C PHE A 221 -15.08 -4.02 4.29
N ALA A 222 -13.84 -4.40 4.02
CA ALA A 222 -13.40 -5.00 2.76
C ALA A 222 -12.49 -6.21 3.05
N LEU A 223 -12.46 -7.15 2.11
CA LEU A 223 -11.47 -8.21 2.04
C LEU A 223 -10.38 -7.79 1.07
N ARG A 224 -9.13 -7.92 1.49
CA ARG A 224 -7.96 -7.65 0.66
C ARG A 224 -7.15 -8.93 0.46
N LEU A 225 -6.92 -9.28 -0.79
CA LEU A 225 -5.93 -10.28 -1.21
C LEU A 225 -4.74 -9.54 -1.80
N ALA A 226 -3.54 -9.76 -1.27
CA ALA A 226 -2.33 -9.11 -1.75
C ALA A 226 -1.19 -10.11 -1.96
N TYR A 227 -0.42 -9.87 -3.02
CA TYR A 227 0.83 -10.55 -3.34
C TYR A 227 1.94 -9.50 -3.45
N VAL A 228 2.93 -9.61 -2.58
CA VAL A 228 4.09 -8.72 -2.52
C VAL A 228 5.33 -9.50 -2.93
N ALA A 229 6.13 -8.92 -3.82
CA ALA A 229 7.44 -9.43 -4.21
C ALA A 229 8.50 -8.35 -4.02
N THR A 230 9.58 -8.69 -3.30
CA THR A 230 10.75 -7.84 -3.11
C THR A 230 11.97 -8.54 -3.70
N TYR A 231 12.68 -7.89 -4.60
CA TYR A 231 13.91 -8.38 -5.21
C TYR A 231 15.09 -7.49 -4.83
N ASN A 232 16.13 -8.08 -4.25
CA ASN A 232 17.38 -7.41 -3.91
C ASN A 232 18.51 -7.95 -4.77
N THR A 233 19.25 -7.07 -5.44
CA THR A 233 20.39 -7.48 -6.29
C THR A 233 21.57 -8.01 -5.47
N LYS A 234 21.73 -7.50 -4.24
CA LYS A 234 22.78 -7.92 -3.29
C LYS A 234 22.15 -8.12 -1.90
N PRO A 235 21.52 -9.27 -1.65
CA PRO A 235 20.94 -9.57 -0.35
C PRO A 235 22.04 -9.74 0.72
N PRO A 236 21.74 -9.50 2.02
CA PRO A 236 22.67 -9.79 3.12
C PRO A 236 23.10 -11.25 3.15
N ALA A 237 24.30 -11.53 3.65
CA ALA A 237 24.83 -12.89 3.76
C ALA A 237 23.95 -13.81 4.63
N SER A 238 23.32 -13.25 5.68
CA SER A 238 22.36 -13.93 6.56
C SER A 238 21.02 -14.28 5.90
N ALA A 239 20.69 -13.63 4.75
CA ALA A 239 19.46 -13.86 4.00
C ALA A 239 19.78 -13.92 2.48
N PRO A 240 20.41 -15.01 1.98
CA PRO A 240 21.06 -15.05 0.66
C PRO A 240 20.11 -15.13 -0.53
N LYS A 241 18.80 -15.24 -0.32
CA LYS A 241 17.83 -15.21 -1.42
C LYS A 241 17.62 -13.78 -1.94
N ASN A 242 17.65 -13.66 -3.25
CA ASN A 242 17.40 -12.36 -3.91
C ASN A 242 15.92 -11.96 -3.90
N THR A 243 15.01 -12.91 -3.81
CA THR A 243 13.57 -12.66 -3.91
C THR A 243 12.85 -13.15 -2.67
N ASP A 244 12.08 -12.26 -2.07
CA ASP A 244 11.12 -12.56 -1.01
C ASP A 244 9.71 -12.33 -1.54
N THR A 245 8.80 -13.25 -1.24
CA THR A 245 7.39 -13.13 -1.62
C THR A 245 6.48 -13.32 -0.43
N THR A 246 5.37 -12.61 -0.44
CA THR A 246 4.34 -12.70 0.60
C THR A 246 2.97 -12.69 -0.04
N THR A 247 2.16 -13.69 0.26
CA THR A 247 0.72 -13.66 -0.04
C THR A 247 -0.04 -13.45 1.26
N SER A 248 -0.98 -12.53 1.26
CA SER A 248 -1.81 -12.24 2.43
C SER A 248 -3.28 -12.09 2.07
N VAL A 249 -4.13 -12.50 3.01
CA VAL A 249 -5.57 -12.23 3.00
C VAL A 249 -5.88 -11.51 4.30
N THR A 250 -6.40 -10.29 4.20
CA THR A 250 -6.67 -9.43 5.35
C THR A 250 -8.09 -8.89 5.31
N LEU A 251 -8.66 -8.69 6.49
CA LEU A 251 -9.88 -7.90 6.67
C LEU A 251 -9.48 -6.45 6.91
N VAL A 252 -10.03 -5.56 6.10
CA VAL A 252 -9.79 -4.12 6.16
C VAL A 252 -11.00 -3.44 6.77
N TYR A 253 -10.77 -2.57 7.74
CA TYR A 253 -11.77 -1.68 8.32
C TYR A 253 -11.42 -0.23 7.95
N GLY A 254 -12.38 0.48 7.33
CA GLY A 254 -12.29 1.91 7.01
C GLY A 254 -12.89 2.76 8.13
N LEU A 255 -12.19 3.83 8.50
CA LEU A 255 -12.52 4.80 9.56
C LEU A 255 -13.30 6.01 9.03
#